data_590c9a7775fb3c1307ffe4bca002d8a7
#
_entry.id   590c9a7775fb3c1307ffe4bca002d8a7
#
_cell.length_a   1.000
_cell.length_b   1.000
_cell.length_c   1.000
_cell.angle_alpha   90.00
_cell.angle_beta   90.00
_cell.angle_gamma   90.00
#
_symmetry.space_group_name_H-M   'P 1'
#
loop_
_entity.id
_entity.type
_entity.pdbx_description
1 polymer ?
#
loop_
_entity_poly.entity_id
_entity_poly.type
_entity_poly.pdbx_seq_one_letter_code
_entity_poly.pdbx_strand_id
1 'polypeptide(L)'
;CGRCSRADQERTELIQCLLKSYREVCQAKGLGGLPKGRIATAPFQKERMFDSGSQAQIAMIAGISQQQDRLEREEYMEYTLNELEKRIGYSFQDKKLLEHAMIHSSYANEHHLGKLGCNERLEFLGDAVLEVVSSDFLFRTFPEMPEGDMTKTRASLVCEPTLAFCAQEIDLGGFLLLGKGEDATGGRGRDSVVSDAMEALIGAIYLDGGFANAKEFIHRFILNDMEHKKLFYDSKTILQEIVQGHT
;
A
#
# COMPACT_ATOMS: atom_id res chain seq x y z
N CYS A 1 28.98 -0.31 -10.09
CA CYS A 1 30.03 -0.93 -9.30
C CYS A 1 30.20 -0.14 -8.01
N GLY A 2 29.58 -0.70 -6.92
CA GLY A 2 29.45 -0.07 -5.63
C GLY A 2 30.75 0.01 -4.83
N ARG A 3 30.82 1.04 -4.03
CA ARG A 3 31.63 1.04 -2.83
C ARG A 3 30.66 0.86 -1.65
N CYS A 4 30.47 -0.38 -1.20
CA CYS A 4 30.02 -0.62 0.14
C CYS A 4 31.08 0.01 1.06
N SER A 5 30.72 0.95 1.93
CA SER A 5 31.69 1.65 2.74
C SER A 5 32.26 0.66 3.77
N ARG A 6 33.52 0.84 4.16
CA ARG A 6 34.18 0.03 5.20
C ARG A 6 33.37 0.01 6.51
N ALA A 7 32.63 1.07 6.77
CA ALA A 7 31.71 1.19 7.91
C ALA A 7 30.50 0.24 7.81
N ASP A 8 29.97 -0.03 6.62
CA ASP A 8 28.85 -0.95 6.42
C ASP A 8 29.29 -2.41 6.61
N GLN A 9 30.52 -2.70 6.21
CA GLN A 9 31.10 -4.04 6.38
C GLN A 9 31.43 -4.34 7.84
N GLU A 10 32.05 -3.40 8.56
CA GLU A 10 32.31 -3.48 9.99
C GLU A 10 31.01 -3.58 10.81
N ARG A 11 29.97 -2.89 10.39
CA ARG A 11 28.63 -2.93 10.99
C ARG A 11 27.97 -4.30 10.81
N THR A 12 28.07 -4.89 9.63
CA THR A 12 27.53 -6.23 9.33
C THR A 12 28.24 -7.32 10.12
N GLU A 13 29.56 -7.24 10.26
CA GLU A 13 30.35 -8.18 11.06
C GLU A 13 30.03 -8.08 12.55
N LEU A 14 29.81 -6.86 13.07
CA LEU A 14 29.41 -6.64 14.46
C LEU A 14 28.04 -7.26 14.76
N ILE A 15 27.07 -7.08 13.86
CA ILE A 15 25.72 -7.65 13.97
C ILE A 15 25.80 -9.19 13.96
N GLN A 16 26.57 -9.77 13.07
CA GLN A 16 26.73 -11.22 13.02
C GLN A 16 27.42 -11.81 14.29
N CYS A 17 28.37 -11.09 14.82
CA CYS A 17 29.03 -11.47 16.08
C CYS A 17 28.06 -11.44 17.27
N LEU A 18 27.21 -10.38 17.34
CA LEU A 18 26.19 -10.23 18.39
C LEU A 18 25.10 -11.29 18.29
N LEU A 19 24.65 -11.63 17.08
CA LEU A 19 23.67 -12.71 16.85
C LEU A 19 24.22 -14.08 17.22
N LYS A 20 25.51 -14.33 17.02
CA LYS A 20 26.17 -15.56 17.43
C LYS A 20 26.22 -15.66 18.96
N SER A 21 26.63 -14.60 19.66
CA SER A 21 26.64 -14.53 21.13
C SER A 21 25.23 -14.70 21.73
N TYR A 22 24.18 -14.13 21.09
CA TYR A 22 22.81 -14.33 21.51
C TYR A 22 22.36 -15.79 21.40
N ARG A 23 22.67 -16.47 20.30
CA ARG A 23 22.36 -17.90 20.12
C ARG A 23 23.06 -18.77 21.19
N GLU A 24 24.29 -18.45 21.51
CA GLU A 24 25.06 -19.15 22.53
C GLU A 24 24.44 -18.96 23.93
N VAL A 25 23.97 -17.76 24.26
CA VAL A 25 23.28 -17.45 25.52
C VAL A 25 21.92 -18.15 25.59
N CYS A 26 21.15 -18.18 24.50
CA CYS A 26 19.88 -18.90 24.45
C CYS A 26 20.06 -20.41 24.58
N GLN A 27 21.09 -20.99 23.96
CA GLN A 27 21.45 -22.40 24.10
C GLN A 27 21.92 -22.74 25.51
N ALA A 28 22.76 -21.90 26.13
CA ALA A 28 23.26 -22.10 27.49
C ALA A 28 22.15 -22.00 28.56
N LYS A 29 21.06 -21.28 28.28
CA LYS A 29 19.91 -21.10 29.20
C LYS A 29 18.72 -22.03 28.90
N GLY A 30 18.85 -22.99 27.96
CA GLY A 30 17.81 -23.94 27.64
C GLY A 30 16.56 -23.29 26.98
N LEU A 31 16.70 -22.06 26.49
CA LEU A 31 15.66 -21.38 25.74
C LEU A 31 15.70 -21.92 24.31
N GLY A 32 14.75 -22.78 23.95
CA GLY A 32 14.67 -23.41 22.64
C GLY A 32 14.77 -22.39 21.53
N GLY A 33 15.54 -22.75 20.48
CA GLY A 33 15.80 -21.90 19.31
C GLY A 33 14.50 -21.37 18.69
N LEU A 34 14.60 -20.18 18.10
CA LEU A 34 13.52 -19.48 17.41
C LEU A 34 12.71 -20.42 16.49
N PRO A 35 11.40 -20.54 16.66
CA PRO A 35 10.57 -21.32 15.75
C PRO A 35 10.48 -20.60 14.41
N LYS A 36 10.70 -21.33 13.33
CA LYS A 36 10.37 -20.90 11.97
C LYS A 36 8.84 -20.79 11.89
N GLY A 37 8.34 -19.56 11.80
CA GLY A 37 6.95 -19.28 11.51
C GLY A 37 6.06 -18.98 12.74
N ARG A 38 5.49 -17.78 12.75
CA ARG A 38 4.51 -17.16 13.65
C ARG A 38 5.05 -16.63 14.98
N ILE A 39 5.12 -15.33 15.07
CA ILE A 39 5.33 -14.59 16.31
C ILE A 39 4.02 -14.62 17.08
N ALA A 40 3.96 -15.46 18.14
CA ALA A 40 2.90 -15.38 19.14
C ALA A 40 3.39 -14.45 20.25
N THR A 41 2.67 -13.37 20.52
CA THR A 41 2.88 -12.52 21.68
C THR A 41 2.38 -13.22 22.93
N ALA A 42 3.30 -13.71 23.78
CA ALA A 42 3.01 -14.16 25.12
C ALA A 42 3.54 -13.15 26.15
N PRO A 43 2.78 -12.86 27.24
CA PRO A 43 3.18 -11.88 28.24
C PRO A 43 4.35 -12.40 29.08
N PHE A 44 5.38 -11.57 29.21
CA PHE A 44 6.56 -11.83 30.02
C PHE A 44 6.25 -11.60 31.50
N GLN A 45 6.31 -12.66 32.32
CA GLN A 45 6.21 -12.53 33.78
C GLN A 45 7.51 -11.99 34.35
N LYS A 46 7.38 -10.88 35.09
CA LYS A 46 8.43 -10.17 35.80
C LYS A 46 8.72 -10.85 37.13
N GLU A 47 9.81 -11.58 37.25
CA GLU A 47 10.37 -11.91 38.55
C GLU A 47 11.81 -11.38 38.73
N ARG A 48 12.01 -10.84 39.92
CA ARG A 48 13.12 -10.00 40.40
C ARG A 48 14.46 -10.69 40.29
N MET A 49 15.43 -9.98 39.70
CA MET A 49 16.84 -9.93 40.04
C MET A 49 17.56 -8.93 39.10
N PHE A 50 17.77 -7.70 39.52
CA PHE A 50 18.47 -6.70 38.70
C PHE A 50 19.61 -6.03 39.50
N ASP A 51 20.81 -6.31 39.06
CA ASP A 51 22.04 -5.54 39.26
C ASP A 51 22.14 -4.47 38.14
N SER A 52 22.66 -3.30 38.41
CA SER A 52 22.68 -2.12 37.52
C SER A 52 23.39 -2.36 36.15
N GLY A 53 24.23 -3.40 36.03
CA GLY A 53 24.81 -3.80 34.77
C GLY A 53 23.87 -4.52 33.82
N SER A 54 22.81 -5.14 34.33
CA SER A 54 21.85 -5.89 33.52
C SER A 54 20.83 -5.01 32.80
N GLN A 55 20.52 -3.82 33.34
CA GLN A 55 19.56 -2.90 32.71
C GLN A 55 20.11 -2.28 31.42
N ALA A 56 21.39 -1.93 31.39
CA ALA A 56 22.04 -1.41 30.17
C ALA A 56 22.12 -2.47 29.05
N GLN A 57 22.40 -3.73 29.42
CA GLN A 57 22.41 -4.85 28.46
C GLN A 57 21.02 -5.17 27.93
N ILE A 58 19.98 -5.15 28.76
CA ILE A 58 18.59 -5.35 28.35
C ILE A 58 18.14 -4.24 27.41
N ALA A 59 18.46 -2.97 27.73
CA ALA A 59 18.14 -1.83 26.87
C ALA A 59 18.86 -1.92 25.52
N MET A 60 20.11 -2.39 25.50
CA MET A 60 20.87 -2.60 24.27
C MET A 60 20.28 -3.74 23.42
N ILE A 61 19.92 -4.87 24.03
CA ILE A 61 19.27 -6.00 23.33
C ILE A 61 17.89 -5.59 22.80
N ALA A 62 17.11 -4.84 23.58
CA ALA A 62 15.82 -4.31 23.13
C ALA A 62 15.98 -3.33 21.96
N GLY A 63 17.00 -2.47 21.99
CA GLY A 63 17.34 -1.57 20.90
C GLY A 63 17.76 -2.32 19.62
N ILE A 64 18.52 -3.38 19.73
CA ILE A 64 18.92 -4.23 18.61
C ILE A 64 17.71 -4.96 18.03
N SER A 65 16.83 -5.51 18.87
CA SER A 65 15.59 -6.17 18.41
C SER A 65 14.69 -5.18 17.66
N GLN A 66 14.46 -3.99 18.20
CA GLN A 66 13.66 -2.95 17.52
C GLN A 66 14.27 -2.51 16.20
N GLN A 67 15.59 -2.42 16.11
CA GLN A 67 16.27 -2.05 14.88
C GLN A 67 16.20 -3.17 13.84
N GLN A 68 16.27 -4.44 14.26
CA GLN A 68 16.13 -5.59 13.39
C GLN A 68 14.70 -5.70 12.85
N ASP A 69 13.69 -5.58 13.71
CA ASP A 69 12.26 -5.57 13.32
C ASP A 69 11.96 -4.43 12.33
N ARG A 70 12.64 -3.30 12.50
CA ARG A 70 12.53 -2.16 11.58
C ARG A 70 13.13 -2.47 10.21
N LEU A 71 14.34 -3.06 10.16
CA LEU A 71 15.01 -3.41 8.89
C LEU A 71 14.25 -4.49 8.12
N GLU A 72 13.76 -5.52 8.81
CA GLU A 72 12.92 -6.56 8.19
C GLU A 72 11.62 -5.98 7.62
N ARG A 73 11.02 -4.99 8.30
CA ARG A 73 9.84 -4.28 7.80
C ARG A 73 10.14 -3.41 6.60
N GLU A 74 11.26 -2.67 6.59
CA GLU A 74 11.71 -1.85 5.47
C GLU A 74 11.98 -2.73 4.23
N GLU A 75 12.66 -3.87 4.40
CA GLU A 75 12.94 -4.82 3.32
C GLU A 75 11.66 -5.48 2.77
N TYR A 76 10.73 -5.87 3.65
CA TYR A 76 9.43 -6.40 3.26
C TYR A 76 8.60 -5.36 2.49
N MET A 77 8.60 -4.10 2.94
CA MET A 77 7.90 -3.01 2.25
C MET A 77 8.50 -2.75 0.88
N GLU A 78 9.82 -2.69 0.76
CA GLU A 78 10.49 -2.52 -0.52
C GLU A 78 10.16 -3.66 -1.49
N TYR A 79 10.18 -4.91 -1.03
CA TYR A 79 9.76 -6.06 -1.84
C TYR A 79 8.32 -5.91 -2.32
N THR A 80 7.41 -5.56 -1.43
CA THR A 80 5.97 -5.40 -1.73
C THR A 80 5.73 -4.29 -2.75
N LEU A 81 6.37 -3.12 -2.59
CA LEU A 81 6.26 -2.01 -3.55
C LEU A 81 6.85 -2.37 -4.91
N ASN A 82 7.96 -3.12 -4.96
CA ASN A 82 8.55 -3.59 -6.22
C ASN A 82 7.62 -4.57 -6.97
N GLU A 83 6.84 -5.39 -6.25
CA GLU A 83 5.83 -6.25 -6.86
C GLU A 83 4.66 -5.43 -7.44
N LEU A 84 4.21 -4.39 -6.75
CA LEU A 84 3.18 -3.49 -7.29
C LEU A 84 3.67 -2.77 -8.55
N GLU A 85 4.91 -2.25 -8.57
CA GLU A 85 5.50 -1.63 -9.76
C GLU A 85 5.52 -2.56 -10.98
N LYS A 86 5.85 -3.84 -10.78
CA LYS A 86 5.81 -4.84 -11.85
C LYS A 86 4.39 -5.03 -12.39
N ARG A 87 3.38 -5.09 -11.52
CA ARG A 87 1.98 -5.24 -11.93
C ARG A 87 1.47 -4.06 -12.72
N ILE A 88 1.77 -2.85 -12.27
CA ILE A 88 1.34 -1.62 -12.94
C ILE A 88 2.22 -1.28 -14.17
N GLY A 89 3.42 -1.86 -14.26
CA GLY A 89 4.37 -1.61 -15.34
C GLY A 89 4.97 -0.21 -15.31
N TYR A 90 5.02 0.41 -14.13
CA TYR A 90 5.62 1.71 -13.88
C TYR A 90 6.59 1.63 -12.70
N SER A 91 7.81 2.15 -12.87
CA SER A 91 8.83 2.19 -11.83
C SER A 91 9.00 3.62 -11.31
N PHE A 92 8.75 3.82 -10.02
CA PHE A 92 8.85 5.12 -9.38
C PHE A 92 10.31 5.55 -9.19
N GLN A 93 10.59 6.81 -9.48
CA GLN A 93 11.86 7.47 -9.15
C GLN A 93 11.91 7.79 -7.65
N ASP A 94 10.79 8.28 -7.09
CA ASP A 94 10.59 8.45 -5.65
C ASP A 94 9.61 7.41 -5.10
N LYS A 95 10.16 6.32 -4.56
CA LYS A 95 9.38 5.23 -3.94
C LYS A 95 8.46 5.71 -2.80
N LYS A 96 8.77 6.84 -2.17
CA LYS A 96 7.94 7.39 -1.08
C LYS A 96 6.58 7.86 -1.59
N LEU A 97 6.47 8.26 -2.84
CA LEU A 97 5.18 8.59 -3.44
C LEU A 97 4.28 7.36 -3.56
N LEU A 98 4.85 6.22 -3.99
CA LEU A 98 4.12 4.96 -4.04
C LEU A 98 3.72 4.47 -2.65
N GLU A 99 4.67 4.48 -1.70
CA GLU A 99 4.38 4.14 -0.30
C GLU A 99 3.24 4.99 0.26
N HIS A 100 3.31 6.32 0.06
CA HIS A 100 2.29 7.25 0.55
C HIS A 100 0.92 6.99 -0.09
N ALA A 101 0.85 6.63 -1.36
CA ALA A 101 -0.39 6.26 -2.03
C ALA A 101 -1.06 5.02 -1.42
N MET A 102 -0.27 4.13 -0.81
CA MET A 102 -0.77 2.90 -0.17
C MET A 102 -1.17 3.11 1.31
N ILE A 103 -0.97 4.27 1.90
CA ILE A 103 -1.29 4.56 3.31
C ILE A 103 -2.73 5.06 3.43
N HIS A 104 -3.63 4.21 3.90
CA HIS A 104 -4.99 4.60 4.24
C HIS A 104 -5.05 5.40 5.55
N SER A 105 -6.06 6.25 5.72
CA SER A 105 -6.23 7.12 6.90
C SER A 105 -6.30 6.34 8.23
N SER A 106 -6.84 5.12 8.24
CA SER A 106 -6.88 4.27 9.43
C SER A 106 -5.47 3.87 9.90
N TYR A 107 -4.56 3.59 8.97
CA TYR A 107 -3.16 3.28 9.28
C TYR A 107 -2.44 4.54 9.80
N ALA A 108 -2.61 5.66 9.13
CA ALA A 108 -2.02 6.93 9.54
C ALA A 108 -2.46 7.33 10.96
N ASN A 109 -3.73 7.12 11.31
CA ASN A 109 -4.26 7.37 12.64
C ASN A 109 -3.66 6.42 13.70
N GLU A 110 -3.59 5.12 13.42
CA GLU A 110 -3.02 4.12 14.35
C GLU A 110 -1.53 4.38 14.61
N HIS A 111 -0.80 4.82 13.58
CA HIS A 111 0.64 5.07 13.65
C HIS A 111 1.01 6.53 13.94
N HIS A 112 0.04 7.39 14.26
CA HIS A 112 0.23 8.81 14.61
C HIS A 112 1.01 9.60 13.54
N LEU A 113 0.80 9.31 12.25
CA LEU A 113 1.48 9.99 11.14
C LEU A 113 0.94 11.42 10.88
N GLY A 114 -0.11 11.81 11.59
CA GLY A 114 -0.77 13.10 11.41
C GLY A 114 -1.71 13.14 10.20
N LYS A 115 -2.43 14.25 10.04
CA LYS A 115 -3.46 14.43 9.01
C LYS A 115 -2.93 14.39 7.57
N LEU A 116 -1.64 14.63 7.38
CA LEU A 116 -1.00 14.62 6.06
C LEU A 116 -0.28 13.30 5.74
N GLY A 117 -0.35 12.33 6.67
CA GLY A 117 0.34 11.05 6.54
C GLY A 117 -0.45 9.97 5.81
N CYS A 118 -1.64 10.27 5.28
CA CYS A 118 -2.48 9.35 4.50
C CYS A 118 -2.57 9.77 3.03
N ASN A 119 -3.15 8.91 2.22
CA ASN A 119 -3.25 9.05 0.77
C ASN A 119 -4.31 10.05 0.27
N GLU A 120 -5.19 10.60 1.13
CA GLU A 120 -6.30 11.49 0.75
C GLU A 120 -5.88 12.68 -0.15
N ARG A 121 -4.68 13.24 0.03
CA ARG A 121 -4.19 14.33 -0.84
C ARG A 121 -3.75 13.85 -2.21
N LEU A 122 -3.24 12.64 -2.31
CA LEU A 122 -2.89 12.02 -3.59
C LEU A 122 -4.16 11.59 -4.32
N GLU A 123 -5.14 11.05 -3.63
CA GLU A 123 -6.50 10.77 -4.11
C GLU A 123 -7.12 12.02 -4.75
N PHE A 124 -7.20 13.14 -4.00
CA PHE A 124 -7.73 14.41 -4.52
C PHE A 124 -7.05 14.85 -5.82
N LEU A 125 -5.72 14.70 -5.92
CA LEU A 125 -4.97 15.06 -7.13
C LEU A 125 -5.21 14.06 -8.25
N GLY A 126 -5.26 12.77 -7.92
CA GLY A 126 -5.46 11.69 -8.88
C GLY A 126 -6.85 11.73 -9.52
N ASP A 127 -7.89 12.01 -8.74
CA ASP A 127 -9.24 12.25 -9.24
C ASP A 127 -9.25 13.34 -10.33
N ALA A 128 -8.65 14.49 -10.06
CA ALA A 128 -8.58 15.58 -11.05
C ALA A 128 -7.82 15.16 -12.33
N VAL A 129 -6.74 14.40 -12.22
CA VAL A 129 -5.99 13.87 -13.38
C VAL A 129 -6.81 12.85 -14.16
N LEU A 130 -7.51 11.95 -13.47
CA LEU A 130 -8.41 10.96 -14.05
C LEU A 130 -9.55 11.61 -14.83
N GLU A 131 -10.20 12.63 -14.26
CA GLU A 131 -11.26 13.39 -14.90
C GLU A 131 -10.79 14.06 -16.21
N VAL A 132 -9.63 14.71 -16.20
CA VAL A 132 -9.07 15.36 -17.40
C VAL A 132 -8.73 14.32 -18.47
N VAL A 133 -8.08 13.23 -18.12
CA VAL A 133 -7.67 12.19 -19.08
C VAL A 133 -8.88 11.49 -19.69
N SER A 134 -9.88 11.16 -18.87
CA SER A 134 -11.11 10.51 -19.32
C SER A 134 -11.91 11.42 -20.25
N SER A 135 -11.98 12.73 -19.95
CA SER A 135 -12.62 13.72 -20.80
C SER A 135 -11.91 13.88 -22.15
N ASP A 136 -10.58 14.03 -22.16
CA ASP A 136 -9.77 14.11 -23.39
C ASP A 136 -9.95 12.87 -24.27
N PHE A 137 -9.97 11.69 -23.63
CA PHE A 137 -10.19 10.43 -24.31
C PHE A 137 -11.56 10.37 -25.00
N LEU A 138 -12.64 10.63 -24.28
CA LEU A 138 -13.99 10.58 -24.83
C LEU A 138 -14.19 11.61 -25.96
N PHE A 139 -13.70 12.82 -25.76
CA PHE A 139 -13.80 13.90 -26.76
C PHE A 139 -13.11 13.54 -28.08
N ARG A 140 -11.92 12.91 -28.00
CA ARG A 140 -11.15 12.53 -29.19
C ARG A 140 -11.64 11.25 -29.85
N THR A 141 -12.08 10.29 -29.05
CA THR A 141 -12.47 8.96 -29.56
C THR A 141 -13.88 8.97 -30.16
N PHE A 142 -14.78 9.79 -29.63
CA PHE A 142 -16.18 9.82 -30.02
C PHE A 142 -16.61 11.23 -30.47
N PRO A 143 -16.15 11.72 -31.63
CA PRO A 143 -16.38 13.09 -32.07
C PRO A 143 -17.87 13.43 -32.30
N GLU A 144 -18.70 12.42 -32.55
CA GLU A 144 -20.17 12.60 -32.77
C GLU A 144 -20.99 12.42 -31.49
N MET A 145 -20.34 12.15 -30.33
CA MET A 145 -21.02 11.93 -29.05
C MET A 145 -21.47 13.28 -28.45
N PRO A 146 -22.75 13.48 -28.15
CA PRO A 146 -23.23 14.69 -27.49
C PRO A 146 -22.62 14.85 -26.08
N GLU A 147 -22.51 16.10 -25.61
CA GLU A 147 -21.93 16.42 -24.28
C GLU A 147 -22.61 15.64 -23.15
N GLY A 148 -23.95 15.56 -23.14
CA GLY A 148 -24.69 14.83 -22.10
C GLY A 148 -24.37 13.35 -22.06
N ASP A 149 -24.07 12.72 -23.21
CA ASP A 149 -23.68 11.32 -23.29
C ASP A 149 -22.19 11.13 -22.88
N MET A 150 -21.33 12.08 -23.25
CA MET A 150 -19.94 12.09 -22.76
C MET A 150 -19.88 12.20 -21.23
N THR A 151 -20.68 13.07 -20.64
CA THR A 151 -20.77 13.25 -19.19
C THR A 151 -21.23 11.97 -18.48
N LYS A 152 -22.28 11.32 -18.98
CA LYS A 152 -22.77 10.05 -18.43
C LYS A 152 -21.73 8.93 -18.57
N THR A 153 -21.12 8.82 -19.75
CA THR A 153 -20.10 7.79 -20.02
C THR A 153 -18.89 8.01 -19.12
N ARG A 154 -18.40 9.25 -18.98
CA ARG A 154 -17.31 9.55 -18.06
C ARG A 154 -17.67 9.13 -16.63
N ALA A 155 -18.82 9.55 -16.12
CA ALA A 155 -19.27 9.18 -14.78
C ALA A 155 -19.30 7.67 -14.55
N SER A 156 -19.68 6.86 -15.55
CA SER A 156 -19.64 5.40 -15.44
C SER A 156 -18.24 4.80 -15.44
N LEU A 157 -17.26 5.48 -16.03
CA LEU A 157 -15.86 5.01 -16.12
C LEU A 157 -15.03 5.36 -14.88
N VAL A 158 -15.33 6.50 -14.23
CA VAL A 158 -14.55 7.02 -13.10
C VAL A 158 -15.24 6.83 -11.75
N CYS A 159 -16.41 6.18 -11.70
CA CYS A 159 -17.12 5.96 -10.45
C CYS A 159 -16.44 4.89 -9.56
N GLU A 160 -16.71 4.97 -8.27
CA GLU A 160 -16.19 4.03 -7.25
C GLU A 160 -16.27 2.55 -7.66
N PRO A 161 -17.44 2.00 -8.14
CA PRO A 161 -17.50 0.58 -8.51
C PRO A 161 -16.58 0.20 -9.67
N THR A 162 -16.41 1.08 -10.65
CA THR A 162 -15.54 0.84 -11.80
C THR A 162 -14.07 0.91 -11.40
N LEU A 163 -13.68 1.90 -10.59
CA LEU A 163 -12.33 2.01 -10.08
C LEU A 163 -11.97 0.85 -9.15
N ALA A 164 -12.91 0.42 -8.31
CA ALA A 164 -12.72 -0.77 -7.46
C ALA A 164 -12.51 -2.04 -8.29
N PHE A 165 -13.27 -2.22 -9.36
CA PHE A 165 -13.07 -3.32 -10.32
C PHE A 165 -11.66 -3.26 -10.93
N CYS A 166 -11.21 -2.10 -11.42
CA CYS A 166 -9.86 -1.93 -11.96
C CYS A 166 -8.77 -2.16 -10.90
N ALA A 167 -8.99 -1.75 -9.66
CA ALA A 167 -8.08 -1.99 -8.55
C ALA A 167 -7.93 -3.48 -8.22
N GLN A 168 -9.01 -4.27 -8.35
CA GLN A 168 -8.98 -5.73 -8.17
C GLN A 168 -8.16 -6.43 -9.25
N GLU A 169 -8.17 -5.95 -10.50
CA GLU A 169 -7.36 -6.53 -11.59
C GLU A 169 -5.86 -6.50 -11.30
N ILE A 170 -5.39 -5.51 -10.54
CA ILE A 170 -3.99 -5.38 -10.12
C ILE A 170 -3.76 -5.82 -8.66
N ASP A 171 -4.81 -6.35 -7.99
CA ASP A 171 -4.79 -6.73 -6.57
C ASP A 171 -4.27 -5.59 -5.65
N LEU A 172 -4.72 -4.35 -5.93
CA LEU A 172 -4.25 -3.15 -5.24
C LEU A 172 -4.51 -3.23 -3.72
N GLY A 173 -5.64 -3.81 -3.32
CA GLY A 173 -6.00 -3.99 -1.91
C GLY A 173 -4.96 -4.77 -1.11
N GLY A 174 -4.24 -5.71 -1.75
CA GLY A 174 -3.17 -6.49 -1.12
C GLY A 174 -1.97 -5.65 -0.67
N PHE A 175 -1.76 -4.50 -1.31
CA PHE A 175 -0.64 -3.60 -1.05
C PHE A 175 -0.96 -2.48 -0.05
N LEU A 176 -2.24 -2.31 0.34
CA LEU A 176 -2.66 -1.23 1.22
C LEU A 176 -2.17 -1.41 2.66
N LEU A 177 -1.74 -0.32 3.25
CA LEU A 177 -1.46 -0.18 4.67
C LEU A 177 -2.72 0.29 5.39
N LEU A 178 -3.37 -0.63 6.10
CA LEU A 178 -4.60 -0.40 6.84
C LEU A 178 -4.33 -0.49 8.35
N GLY A 179 -5.08 0.28 9.13
CA GLY A 179 -5.14 0.07 10.58
C GLY A 179 -5.81 -1.27 10.89
N LYS A 180 -5.48 -1.88 12.03
CA LYS A 180 -5.96 -3.23 12.42
C LYS A 180 -7.48 -3.38 12.39
N GLY A 181 -8.20 -2.33 12.80
CA GLY A 181 -9.66 -2.32 12.81
C GLY A 181 -10.24 -2.35 11.40
N GLU A 182 -9.71 -1.55 10.49
CA GLU A 182 -10.11 -1.48 9.08
C GLU A 182 -9.79 -2.79 8.35
N ASP A 183 -8.60 -3.33 8.57
CA ASP A 183 -8.17 -4.60 7.98
C ASP A 183 -9.04 -5.78 8.47
N ALA A 184 -9.32 -5.84 9.77
CA ALA A 184 -10.16 -6.89 10.37
C ALA A 184 -11.61 -6.87 9.86
N THR A 185 -12.12 -5.71 9.38
CA THR A 185 -13.46 -5.57 8.80
C THR A 185 -13.50 -5.71 7.28
N GLY A 186 -12.40 -6.17 6.68
CA GLY A 186 -12.33 -6.44 5.25
C GLY A 186 -12.07 -5.19 4.39
N GLY A 187 -11.44 -4.16 4.94
CA GLY A 187 -11.11 -2.91 4.25
C GLY A 187 -10.37 -3.09 2.94
N ARG A 188 -9.48 -4.11 2.84
CA ARG A 188 -8.74 -4.43 1.60
C ARG A 188 -9.63 -4.76 0.39
N GLY A 189 -10.84 -5.22 0.61
CA GLY A 189 -11.81 -5.56 -0.44
C GLY A 189 -12.97 -4.59 -0.52
N ARG A 190 -12.99 -3.50 0.27
CA ARG A 190 -14.07 -2.51 0.26
C ARG A 190 -13.91 -1.58 -0.93
N ASP A 191 -14.95 -1.47 -1.75
CA ASP A 191 -14.94 -0.68 -3.00
C ASP A 191 -14.44 0.75 -2.76
N SER A 192 -14.93 1.47 -1.75
CA SER A 192 -14.50 2.83 -1.45
C SER A 192 -13.01 2.94 -1.09
N VAL A 193 -12.46 1.98 -0.35
CA VAL A 193 -11.04 2.00 0.06
C VAL A 193 -10.11 1.74 -1.11
N VAL A 194 -10.46 0.80 -2.00
CA VAL A 194 -9.60 0.46 -3.14
C VAL A 194 -9.74 1.43 -4.30
N SER A 195 -10.93 2.09 -4.47
CA SER A 195 -11.12 3.16 -5.44
C SER A 195 -10.29 4.40 -5.07
N ASP A 196 -10.36 4.85 -3.82
CA ASP A 196 -9.57 5.97 -3.31
C ASP A 196 -8.06 5.72 -3.47
N ALA A 197 -7.63 4.48 -3.21
CA ALA A 197 -6.24 4.07 -3.42
C ALA A 197 -5.85 4.06 -4.90
N MET A 198 -6.75 3.72 -5.83
CA MET A 198 -6.51 3.79 -7.27
C MET A 198 -6.30 5.24 -7.71
N GLU A 199 -7.12 6.15 -7.24
CA GLU A 199 -6.93 7.59 -7.49
C GLU A 199 -5.63 8.09 -6.88
N ALA A 200 -5.33 7.71 -5.63
CA ALA A 200 -4.06 8.07 -5.00
C ALA A 200 -2.84 7.56 -5.77
N LEU A 201 -2.91 6.37 -6.35
CA LEU A 201 -1.87 5.81 -7.21
C LEU A 201 -1.69 6.64 -8.49
N ILE A 202 -2.78 7.08 -9.12
CA ILE A 202 -2.75 8.00 -10.28
C ILE A 202 -2.06 9.30 -9.90
N GLY A 203 -2.44 9.89 -8.76
CA GLY A 203 -1.81 11.11 -8.23
C GLY A 203 -0.31 10.95 -7.96
N ALA A 204 0.09 9.81 -7.43
CA ALA A 204 1.50 9.48 -7.20
C ALA A 204 2.29 9.35 -8.52
N ILE A 205 1.75 8.63 -9.51
CA ILE A 205 2.38 8.51 -10.86
C ILE A 205 2.49 9.88 -11.53
N TYR A 206 1.46 10.72 -11.39
CA TYR A 206 1.49 12.08 -11.93
C TYR A 206 2.60 12.93 -11.31
N LEU A 207 2.80 12.87 -10.00
CA LEU A 207 3.86 13.62 -9.33
C LEU A 207 5.26 13.10 -9.66
N ASP A 208 5.42 11.79 -9.80
CA ASP A 208 6.70 11.14 -10.07
C ASP A 208 7.11 11.25 -11.54
N GLY A 209 6.21 10.94 -12.45
CA GLY A 209 6.50 10.78 -13.89
C GLY A 209 5.77 11.77 -14.81
N GLY A 210 4.95 12.67 -14.25
CA GLY A 210 4.19 13.67 -15.00
C GLY A 210 2.95 13.12 -15.70
N PHE A 211 2.27 14.04 -16.39
CA PHE A 211 0.96 13.78 -17.01
C PHE A 211 0.96 12.63 -18.03
N ALA A 212 2.05 12.48 -18.80
CA ALA A 212 2.13 11.45 -19.83
C ALA A 212 2.08 10.03 -19.25
N ASN A 213 2.82 9.78 -18.15
CA ASN A 213 2.83 8.49 -17.48
C ASN A 213 1.50 8.19 -16.78
N ALA A 214 0.90 9.20 -16.13
CA ALA A 214 -0.44 9.05 -15.54
C ALA A 214 -1.50 8.76 -16.61
N LYS A 215 -1.45 9.45 -17.76
CA LYS A 215 -2.32 9.19 -18.90
C LYS A 215 -2.17 7.77 -19.43
N GLU A 216 -0.95 7.27 -19.59
CA GLU A 216 -0.69 5.89 -20.03
C GLU A 216 -1.28 4.88 -19.04
N PHE A 217 -1.07 5.07 -17.74
CA PHE A 217 -1.65 4.22 -16.70
C PHE A 217 -3.18 4.20 -16.76
N ILE A 218 -3.82 5.37 -16.84
CA ILE A 218 -5.28 5.48 -16.93
C ILE A 218 -5.81 4.79 -18.19
N HIS A 219 -5.18 4.98 -19.34
CA HIS A 219 -5.57 4.30 -20.58
C HIS A 219 -5.46 2.79 -20.45
N ARG A 220 -4.40 2.29 -19.84
CA ARG A 220 -4.13 0.85 -19.73
C ARG A 220 -5.06 0.14 -18.76
N PHE A 221 -5.40 0.75 -17.64
CA PHE A 221 -6.12 0.07 -16.57
C PHE A 221 -7.57 0.51 -16.42
N ILE A 222 -7.92 1.73 -16.80
CA ILE A 222 -9.25 2.28 -16.58
C ILE A 222 -10.04 2.42 -17.89
N LEU A 223 -9.44 2.97 -18.94
CA LEU A 223 -10.12 3.25 -20.21
C LEU A 223 -10.05 2.09 -21.22
N ASN A 224 -9.28 1.05 -20.96
CA ASN A 224 -9.33 -0.18 -21.75
C ASN A 224 -10.67 -0.88 -21.53
N ASP A 225 -11.13 -1.60 -22.54
CA ASP A 225 -12.36 -2.44 -22.48
C ASP A 225 -13.60 -1.72 -21.89
N MET A 226 -13.84 -0.51 -22.39
CA MET A 226 -14.95 0.34 -21.93
C MET A 226 -16.32 -0.33 -22.03
N GLU A 227 -16.55 -1.16 -23.06
CA GLU A 227 -17.84 -1.83 -23.25
C GLU A 227 -18.13 -2.81 -22.12
N HIS A 228 -17.13 -3.58 -21.69
CA HIS A 228 -17.27 -4.50 -20.57
C HIS A 228 -17.48 -3.77 -19.24
N LYS A 229 -16.73 -2.69 -19.00
CA LYS A 229 -16.87 -1.87 -17.78
C LYS A 229 -18.21 -1.17 -17.71
N LYS A 230 -18.70 -0.67 -18.82
CA LYS A 230 -20.05 -0.08 -18.92
C LYS A 230 -21.13 -1.12 -18.62
N LEU A 231 -21.03 -2.32 -19.20
CA LEU A 231 -21.96 -3.42 -18.92
C LEU A 231 -21.93 -3.83 -17.43
N PHE A 232 -20.75 -3.84 -16.81
CA PHE A 232 -20.63 -4.11 -15.39
C PHE A 232 -21.34 -3.06 -14.53
N TYR A 233 -21.14 -1.78 -14.83
CA TYR A 233 -21.81 -0.66 -14.16
C TYR A 233 -23.32 -0.72 -14.33
N ASP A 234 -23.80 -0.88 -15.57
CA ASP A 234 -25.22 -0.95 -15.88
C ASP A 234 -25.88 -2.15 -15.19
N SER A 235 -25.23 -3.29 -15.14
CA SER A 235 -25.73 -4.50 -14.46
C SER A 235 -25.85 -4.31 -12.96
N LYS A 236 -24.86 -3.67 -12.32
CA LYS A 236 -24.89 -3.33 -10.88
C LYS A 236 -26.00 -2.35 -10.56
N THR A 237 -26.19 -1.33 -11.39
CA THR A 237 -27.26 -0.34 -11.25
C THR A 237 -28.63 -0.99 -11.41
N ILE A 238 -28.83 -1.80 -12.44
CA ILE A 238 -30.09 -2.53 -12.68
C ILE A 238 -30.40 -3.48 -11.51
N LEU A 239 -29.42 -4.20 -11.00
CA LEU A 239 -29.60 -5.08 -9.84
C LEU A 239 -30.01 -4.30 -8.59
N GLN A 240 -29.38 -3.13 -8.34
CA GLN A 240 -29.75 -2.25 -7.23
C GLN A 240 -31.20 -1.75 -7.35
N GLU A 241 -31.62 -1.32 -8.55
CA GLU A 241 -32.98 -0.86 -8.80
C GLU A 241 -34.00 -1.98 -8.58
N ILE A 242 -33.71 -3.21 -9.02
CA ILE A 242 -34.57 -4.37 -8.79
C ILE A 242 -34.70 -4.68 -7.29
N VAL A 243 -33.59 -4.65 -6.56
CA VAL A 243 -33.60 -4.95 -5.11
C VAL A 243 -34.33 -3.86 -4.32
N GLN A 244 -34.12 -2.58 -4.68
CA GLN A 244 -34.78 -1.44 -4.01
C GLN A 244 -36.25 -1.29 -4.41
N GLY A 245 -36.65 -1.71 -5.60
CA GLY A 245 -38.03 -1.66 -6.09
C GLY A 245 -38.94 -2.76 -5.49
N HIS A 246 -38.37 -3.72 -4.74
CA HIS A 246 -39.08 -4.80 -4.06
C HIS A 246 -39.19 -4.60 -2.56
N THR A 247 -38.85 -3.38 -2.05
CA THR A 247 -39.04 -2.96 -0.64
C THR A 247 -40.18 -1.95 -0.56
#